data_6466cd3dff7ec245e0b0ace777861807
#
_entry.id   6466cd3dff7ec245e0b0ace777861807
#
_cell.length_a   1.000
_cell.length_b   1.000
_cell.length_c   1.000
_cell.angle_alpha   90.00
_cell.angle_beta   90.00
_cell.angle_gamma   90.00
#
_symmetry.space_group_name_H-M   'P 1'
#
loop_
_entity.id
_entity.type
_entity.pdbx_description
1 polymer ?
#
loop_
_entity_poly.entity_id
_entity_poly.type
_entity_poly.pdbx_seq_one_letter_code
_entity_poly.pdbx_strand_id
1 'polypeptide(L)'
;MIFSSLQYLIFLPIAVFLYWRTRGGARLAVVVAASYFFYMSWLPVYGLLLFFLTCANWLLGLAIERSRNRWRKAWLGAALLLNLGCLFYYKYTNFLLENLAAAFNSVRAAVPWLAGGVPAWDAPVLNILLPLGISFFVFEFVHYT
;
A
#
# COMPACT_ATOMS: atom_id res chain seq x y z
N MET A 1 -16.73 1.34 -5.74
CA MET A 1 -17.16 0.98 -7.12
C MET A 1 -16.31 -0.17 -7.61
N ILE A 2 -16.92 -1.21 -8.14
CA ILE A 2 -16.20 -2.32 -8.82
C ILE A 2 -16.15 -1.95 -10.30
N PHE A 3 -15.09 -2.33 -11.03
CA PHE A 3 -14.94 -2.03 -12.46
C PHE A 3 -16.09 -2.55 -13.35
N SER A 4 -16.80 -3.57 -12.89
CA SER A 4 -17.98 -4.14 -13.58
C SER A 4 -19.31 -3.52 -13.17
N SER A 5 -19.32 -2.47 -12.33
CA SER A 5 -20.56 -1.84 -11.86
C SER A 5 -21.09 -0.82 -12.87
N LEU A 6 -22.42 -0.69 -12.93
CA LEU A 6 -23.11 0.33 -13.72
C LEU A 6 -22.62 1.75 -13.33
N GLN A 7 -22.28 1.95 -12.07
CA GLN A 7 -21.72 3.20 -11.55
C GLN A 7 -20.39 3.57 -12.23
N TYR A 8 -19.51 2.58 -12.47
CA TYR A 8 -18.25 2.80 -13.17
C TYR A 8 -18.50 3.15 -14.65
N LEU A 9 -19.45 2.48 -15.28
CA LEU A 9 -19.82 2.72 -16.70
C LEU A 9 -20.33 4.15 -16.92
N ILE A 10 -21.00 4.74 -15.94
CA ILE A 10 -21.46 6.15 -15.97
C ILE A 10 -20.34 7.10 -15.60
N PHE A 11 -19.55 6.76 -14.58
CA PHE A 11 -18.45 7.59 -14.09
C PHE A 11 -17.37 7.83 -15.14
N LEU A 12 -16.97 6.79 -15.87
CA LEU A 12 -15.89 6.87 -16.84
C LEU A 12 -16.16 7.89 -17.96
N PRO A 13 -17.33 7.86 -18.67
CA PRO A 13 -17.64 8.88 -19.68
C PRO A 13 -17.68 10.30 -19.13
N ILE A 14 -18.19 10.49 -17.89
CA ILE A 14 -18.23 11.80 -17.23
C ILE A 14 -16.80 12.31 -17.00
N ALA A 15 -15.93 11.46 -16.45
CA ALA A 15 -14.53 11.81 -16.20
C ALA A 15 -13.79 12.16 -17.50
N VAL A 16 -14.01 11.38 -18.57
CA VAL A 16 -13.46 11.64 -19.90
C VAL A 16 -13.99 12.95 -20.47
N PHE A 17 -15.30 13.20 -20.38
CA PHE A 17 -15.90 14.45 -20.83
C PHE A 17 -15.30 15.67 -20.11
N LEU A 18 -15.18 15.62 -18.80
CA LEU A 18 -14.56 16.69 -18.00
C LEU A 18 -13.09 16.90 -18.39
N TYR A 19 -12.35 15.81 -18.62
CA TYR A 19 -10.97 15.87 -19.10
C TYR A 19 -10.85 16.62 -20.43
N TRP A 20 -11.71 16.32 -21.40
CA TRP A 20 -11.68 16.99 -22.70
C TRP A 20 -12.17 18.44 -22.64
N ARG A 21 -13.05 18.76 -21.70
CA ARG A 21 -13.57 20.12 -21.51
C ARG A 21 -12.57 21.06 -20.85
N THR A 22 -11.62 20.54 -20.06
CA THR A 22 -10.60 21.30 -19.33
C THR A 22 -9.30 21.44 -20.13
N ARG A 23 -8.49 22.48 -19.83
CA ARG A 23 -7.21 22.75 -20.50
C ARG A 23 -6.11 23.04 -19.49
N GLY A 24 -4.86 22.82 -19.87
CA GLY A 24 -3.69 23.11 -19.03
C GLY A 24 -3.67 22.31 -17.72
N GLY A 25 -3.27 22.94 -16.61
CA GLY A 25 -3.16 22.30 -15.30
C GLY A 25 -4.49 21.78 -14.71
N ALA A 26 -5.63 22.37 -15.12
CA ALA A 26 -6.94 21.90 -14.70
C ALA A 26 -7.25 20.47 -15.21
N ARG A 27 -6.69 20.10 -16.35
CA ARG A 27 -6.81 18.73 -16.90
C ARG A 27 -6.17 17.70 -15.97
N LEU A 28 -4.99 17.99 -15.45
CA LEU A 28 -4.32 17.13 -14.47
C LEU A 28 -5.11 17.04 -13.17
N ALA A 29 -5.63 18.16 -12.67
CA ALA A 29 -6.46 18.19 -11.47
C ALA A 29 -7.73 17.33 -11.62
N VAL A 30 -8.39 17.36 -12.77
CA VAL A 30 -9.56 16.51 -13.06
C VAL A 30 -9.19 15.03 -13.01
N VAL A 31 -8.07 14.63 -13.63
CA VAL A 31 -7.63 13.23 -13.62
C VAL A 31 -7.33 12.77 -12.19
N VAL A 32 -6.58 13.57 -11.43
CA VAL A 32 -6.24 13.25 -10.03
C VAL A 32 -7.49 13.15 -9.18
N ALA A 33 -8.39 14.15 -9.26
CA ALA A 33 -9.64 14.14 -8.51
C ALA A 33 -10.53 12.94 -8.84
N ALA A 34 -10.68 12.63 -10.12
CA ALA A 34 -11.45 11.47 -10.58
C ALA A 34 -10.83 10.15 -10.07
N SER A 35 -9.50 10.01 -10.13
CA SER A 35 -8.79 8.83 -9.63
C SER A 35 -8.98 8.64 -8.13
N TYR A 36 -8.82 9.69 -7.33
CA TYR A 36 -9.07 9.64 -5.90
C TYR A 36 -10.53 9.34 -5.57
N PHE A 37 -11.48 9.99 -6.26
CA PHE A 37 -12.90 9.73 -6.09
C PHE A 37 -13.24 8.26 -6.37
N PHE A 38 -12.74 7.70 -7.45
CA PHE A 38 -12.93 6.30 -7.77
C PHE A 38 -12.35 5.38 -6.70
N TYR A 39 -11.13 5.66 -6.25
CA TYR A 39 -10.44 4.84 -5.26
C TYR A 39 -11.13 4.90 -3.88
N MET A 40 -11.52 6.10 -3.44
CA MET A 40 -12.24 6.32 -2.18
C MET A 40 -13.66 5.75 -2.19
N SER A 41 -14.28 5.58 -3.36
CA SER A 41 -15.61 4.98 -3.46
C SER A 41 -15.67 3.51 -3.06
N TRP A 42 -14.52 2.84 -2.97
CA TRP A 42 -14.42 1.48 -2.44
C TRP A 42 -14.19 1.50 -0.93
N LEU A 43 -13.13 2.13 -0.46
CA LEU A 43 -12.84 2.33 0.97
C LEU A 43 -12.10 3.66 1.16
N PRO A 44 -12.75 4.67 1.80
CA PRO A 44 -12.16 6.00 1.97
C PRO A 44 -10.81 5.99 2.68
N VAL A 45 -10.61 5.05 3.63
CA VAL A 45 -9.37 4.91 4.40
C VAL A 45 -8.18 4.65 3.50
N TYR A 46 -8.35 3.88 2.42
CA TYR A 46 -7.26 3.60 1.49
C TYR A 46 -6.93 4.77 0.57
N GLY A 47 -7.90 5.63 0.29
CA GLY A 47 -7.65 6.90 -0.39
C GLY A 47 -6.75 7.81 0.46
N LEU A 48 -7.00 7.88 1.77
CA LEU A 48 -6.13 8.59 2.71
C LEU A 48 -4.73 7.97 2.78
N LEU A 49 -4.64 6.63 2.86
CA LEU A 49 -3.36 5.94 2.85
C LEU A 49 -2.55 6.29 1.60
N LEU A 50 -3.17 6.22 0.42
CA LEU A 50 -2.54 6.58 -0.86
C LEU A 50 -2.09 8.04 -0.86
N PHE A 51 -2.90 8.95 -0.34
CA PHE A 51 -2.55 10.37 -0.22
C PHE A 51 -1.31 10.55 0.66
N PHE A 52 -1.29 9.95 1.86
CA PHE A 52 -0.14 10.04 2.75
C PHE A 52 1.13 9.44 2.15
N LEU A 53 1.02 8.27 1.49
CA LEU A 53 2.16 7.67 0.80
C LEU A 53 2.68 8.56 -0.33
N THR A 54 1.79 9.16 -1.11
CA THR A 54 2.17 10.11 -2.18
C THR A 54 2.90 11.32 -1.62
N CYS A 55 2.35 11.95 -0.57
CA CYS A 55 2.99 13.09 0.10
C CYS A 55 4.36 12.70 0.70
N ALA A 56 4.44 11.56 1.37
CA ALA A 56 5.68 11.07 1.97
C ALA A 56 6.77 10.82 0.91
N ASN A 57 6.42 10.15 -0.19
CA ASN A 57 7.36 9.91 -1.28
C ASN A 57 7.78 11.20 -1.98
N TRP A 58 6.87 12.16 -2.16
CA TRP A 58 7.21 13.48 -2.68
C TRP A 58 8.22 14.22 -1.78
N LEU A 59 7.98 14.23 -0.47
CA LEU A 59 8.90 14.84 0.49
C LEU A 59 10.26 14.15 0.52
N LEU A 60 10.26 12.81 0.47
CA LEU A 60 11.49 12.01 0.41
C LEU A 60 12.25 12.27 -0.90
N GLY A 61 11.56 12.37 -2.03
CA GLY A 61 12.15 12.76 -3.31
C GLY A 61 12.84 14.12 -3.25
N LEU A 62 12.17 15.13 -2.65
CA LEU A 62 12.78 16.45 -2.43
C LEU A 62 13.99 16.40 -1.48
N ALA A 63 13.93 15.56 -0.44
CA ALA A 63 15.05 15.37 0.47
C ALA A 63 16.24 14.70 -0.23
N ILE A 64 15.99 13.73 -1.09
CA ILE A 64 17.01 13.05 -1.91
C ILE A 64 17.67 14.05 -2.87
N GLU A 65 16.88 14.87 -3.56
CA GLU A 65 17.37 15.88 -4.50
C GLU A 65 18.27 16.94 -3.82
N ARG A 66 17.84 17.41 -2.63
CA ARG A 66 18.56 18.43 -1.86
C ARG A 66 19.77 17.92 -1.09
N SER A 67 19.86 16.61 -0.89
CA SER A 67 20.90 16.00 -0.05
C SER A 67 22.16 15.66 -0.82
N ARG A 68 23.33 15.81 -0.15
CA ARG A 68 24.64 15.44 -0.71
C ARG A 68 25.03 14.01 -0.29
N ASN A 69 25.46 13.21 -1.25
CA ASN A 69 26.20 11.94 -1.15
C ASN A 69 25.69 10.96 -0.06
N ARG A 70 26.23 11.02 1.18
CA ARG A 70 25.91 10.06 2.25
C ARG A 70 24.45 10.11 2.69
N TRP A 71 23.89 11.29 2.86
CA TRP A 71 22.51 11.53 3.24
C TRP A 71 21.52 11.16 2.14
N ARG A 72 21.91 11.31 0.89
CA ARG A 72 21.10 10.88 -0.25
C ARG A 72 20.80 9.37 -0.20
N LYS A 73 21.80 8.53 0.12
CA LYS A 73 21.63 7.10 0.27
C LYS A 73 20.73 6.74 1.46
N ALA A 74 20.83 7.50 2.56
CA ALA A 74 19.98 7.30 3.74
C ALA A 74 18.52 7.61 3.43
N TRP A 75 18.23 8.72 2.75
CA TRP A 75 16.87 9.07 2.33
C TRP A 75 16.28 8.09 1.32
N LEU A 76 17.09 7.61 0.38
CA LEU A 76 16.66 6.55 -0.53
C LEU A 76 16.33 5.26 0.25
N GLY A 77 17.18 4.87 1.20
CA GLY A 77 16.90 3.73 2.06
C GLY A 77 15.60 3.89 2.87
N ALA A 78 15.34 5.10 3.39
CA ALA A 78 14.11 5.41 4.11
C ALA A 78 12.87 5.31 3.19
N ALA A 79 12.96 5.79 1.95
CA ALA A 79 11.87 5.68 0.98
C ALA A 79 11.58 4.23 0.60
N LEU A 80 12.61 3.44 0.35
CA LEU A 80 12.47 2.01 0.07
C LEU A 80 11.85 1.28 1.27
N LEU A 81 12.33 1.55 2.48
CA LEU A 81 11.84 0.93 3.70
C LEU A 81 10.37 1.29 3.97
N LEU A 82 9.97 2.55 3.75
CA LEU A 82 8.59 2.99 3.87
C LEU A 82 7.68 2.24 2.87
N ASN A 83 8.06 2.19 1.61
CA ASN A 83 7.25 1.62 0.54
C ASN A 83 7.18 0.09 0.65
N LEU A 84 8.32 -0.58 0.79
CA LEU A 84 8.37 -2.03 0.95
C LEU A 84 7.79 -2.47 2.30
N GLY A 85 7.99 -1.70 3.36
CA GLY A 85 7.39 -1.95 4.67
C GLY A 85 5.87 -1.87 4.63
N CYS A 86 5.32 -0.89 3.94
CA CYS A 86 3.89 -0.76 3.71
C CYS A 86 3.34 -1.97 2.94
N LEU A 87 4.00 -2.37 1.85
CA LEU A 87 3.64 -3.56 1.07
C LEU A 87 3.70 -4.82 1.92
N PHE A 88 4.77 -4.97 2.70
CA PHE A 88 4.97 -6.10 3.59
C PHE A 88 3.86 -6.18 4.63
N TYR A 89 3.52 -5.07 5.27
CA TYR A 89 2.46 -5.00 6.26
C TYR A 89 1.11 -5.45 5.69
N TYR A 90 0.68 -4.90 4.56
CA TYR A 90 -0.64 -5.21 4.01
C TYR A 90 -0.73 -6.59 3.34
N LYS A 91 0.34 -7.07 2.75
CA LYS A 91 0.32 -8.29 1.93
C LYS A 91 0.85 -9.52 2.66
N TYR A 92 1.87 -9.35 3.50
CA TYR A 92 2.62 -10.50 4.04
C TYR A 92 2.44 -10.72 5.55
N THR A 93 1.77 -9.83 6.28
CA THR A 93 1.64 -9.97 7.74
C THR A 93 0.91 -11.26 8.13
N ASN A 94 -0.24 -11.55 7.54
CA ASN A 94 -0.98 -12.78 7.86
C ASN A 94 -0.18 -14.02 7.47
N PHE A 95 0.40 -14.02 6.28
CA PHE A 95 1.26 -15.11 5.82
C PHE A 95 2.44 -15.37 6.77
N LEU A 96 3.08 -14.30 7.25
CA LEU A 96 4.19 -14.42 8.20
C LEU A 96 3.71 -14.97 9.55
N LEU A 97 2.60 -14.46 10.08
CA LEU A 97 2.03 -14.92 11.34
C LEU A 97 1.65 -16.40 11.29
N GLU A 98 1.00 -16.84 10.23
CA GLU A 98 0.64 -18.24 10.02
C GLU A 98 1.87 -19.15 9.94
N ASN A 99 2.89 -18.75 9.18
CA ASN A 99 4.13 -19.54 9.07
C ASN A 99 4.93 -19.58 10.37
N LEU A 100 4.98 -18.47 11.13
CA LEU A 100 5.62 -18.43 12.42
C LEU A 100 4.91 -19.33 13.44
N ALA A 101 3.57 -19.31 13.45
CA ALA A 101 2.77 -20.19 14.30
C ALA A 101 2.98 -21.65 13.92
N ALA A 102 2.98 -21.97 12.63
CA ALA A 102 3.25 -23.33 12.14
C ALA A 102 4.66 -23.81 12.53
N ALA A 103 5.67 -22.97 12.34
CA ALA A 103 7.05 -23.26 12.73
C ALA A 103 7.17 -23.47 14.24
N PHE A 104 6.58 -22.58 15.05
CA PHE A 104 6.56 -22.69 16.50
C PHE A 104 5.89 -24.00 16.95
N ASN A 105 4.72 -24.30 16.43
CA ASN A 105 3.98 -25.52 16.78
C ASN A 105 4.72 -26.80 16.35
N SER A 106 5.45 -26.76 15.23
CA SER A 106 6.29 -27.85 14.76
C SER A 106 7.46 -28.12 15.72
N VAL A 107 8.16 -27.07 16.14
CA VAL A 107 9.25 -27.15 17.12
C VAL A 107 8.70 -27.65 18.46
N ARG A 108 7.56 -27.13 18.90
CA ARG A 108 6.88 -27.56 20.13
C ARG A 108 6.55 -29.05 20.09
N ALA A 109 6.02 -29.56 18.96
CA ALA A 109 5.72 -30.97 18.80
C ALA A 109 6.95 -31.88 18.77
N ALA A 110 8.07 -31.36 18.23
CA ALA A 110 9.34 -32.10 18.17
C ALA A 110 10.07 -32.19 19.55
N VAL A 111 9.71 -31.33 20.50
CA VAL A 111 10.38 -31.22 21.79
C VAL A 111 9.38 -31.53 22.93
N PRO A 112 9.39 -32.77 23.48
CA PRO A 112 8.36 -33.26 24.42
C PRO A 112 8.15 -32.42 25.69
N TRP A 113 9.22 -31.82 26.24
CA TRP A 113 9.09 -30.96 27.42
C TRP A 113 8.40 -29.61 27.11
N LEU A 114 8.50 -29.10 25.88
CA LEU A 114 7.77 -27.90 25.41
C LEU A 114 6.29 -28.20 25.21
N ALA A 115 5.96 -29.42 24.76
CA ALA A 115 4.59 -29.83 24.52
C ALA A 115 3.73 -29.85 25.79
N GLY A 116 4.34 -30.15 26.96
CA GLY A 116 3.66 -30.19 28.25
C GLY A 116 3.56 -28.85 28.99
N GLY A 117 4.42 -27.87 28.65
CA GLY A 117 4.53 -26.60 29.39
C GLY A 117 4.06 -25.35 28.64
N VAL A 118 4.01 -25.39 27.33
CA VAL A 118 3.67 -24.22 26.50
C VAL A 118 2.42 -24.53 25.63
N PRO A 119 1.38 -23.68 25.66
CA PRO A 119 0.21 -23.87 24.80
C PRO A 119 0.58 -23.76 23.31
N ALA A 120 -0.20 -24.40 22.44
CA ALA A 120 -0.09 -24.18 21.02
C ALA A 120 -0.38 -22.70 20.68
N TRP A 121 0.33 -22.15 19.74
CA TRP A 121 0.11 -20.79 19.30
C TRP A 121 -0.77 -20.77 18.05
N ASP A 122 -1.98 -20.23 18.22
CA ASP A 122 -2.85 -19.93 17.10
C ASP A 122 -2.56 -18.52 16.62
N ALA A 123 -2.13 -18.40 15.37
CA ALA A 123 -1.84 -17.08 14.78
C ALA A 123 -3.13 -16.24 14.74
N PRO A 124 -3.11 -15.01 15.25
CA PRO A 124 -4.26 -14.13 15.10
C PRO A 124 -4.45 -13.78 13.62
N VAL A 125 -5.60 -14.13 13.05
CA VAL A 125 -5.97 -13.71 11.69
C VAL A 125 -6.36 -12.24 11.76
N LEU A 126 -5.47 -11.37 11.27
CA LEU A 126 -5.75 -9.95 11.16
C LEU A 126 -6.64 -9.72 9.94
N ASN A 127 -7.79 -9.06 10.14
CA ASN A 127 -8.67 -8.66 9.06
C ASN A 127 -8.09 -7.47 8.26
N ILE A 128 -6.87 -7.66 7.74
CA ILE A 128 -6.20 -6.67 6.90
C ILE A 128 -6.77 -6.82 5.49
N LEU A 129 -7.68 -5.94 5.14
CA LEU A 129 -8.17 -5.87 3.77
C LEU A 129 -7.05 -5.29 2.89
N LEU A 130 -6.64 -6.04 1.88
CA LEU A 130 -5.57 -5.61 0.98
C LEU A 130 -6.06 -4.44 0.10
N PRO A 131 -5.40 -3.25 0.15
CA PRO A 131 -5.75 -2.15 -0.74
C PRO A 131 -5.60 -2.56 -2.20
N LEU A 132 -6.60 -2.22 -3.01
CA LEU A 132 -6.57 -2.53 -4.44
C LEU A 132 -5.35 -1.86 -5.10
N GLY A 133 -4.51 -2.67 -5.75
CA GLY A 133 -3.35 -2.18 -6.49
C GLY A 133 -2.17 -1.73 -5.64
N ILE A 134 -2.11 -2.03 -4.33
CA ILE A 134 -1.01 -1.57 -3.46
C ILE A 134 0.37 -1.96 -4.01
N SER A 135 0.52 -3.16 -4.56
CA SER A 135 1.79 -3.61 -5.14
C SER A 135 2.21 -2.75 -6.34
N PHE A 136 1.25 -2.32 -7.15
CA PHE A 136 1.49 -1.42 -8.28
C PHE A 136 1.89 -0.02 -7.79
N PHE A 137 1.17 0.54 -6.83
CA PHE A 137 1.51 1.85 -6.27
C PHE A 137 2.89 1.86 -5.61
N VAL A 138 3.21 0.83 -4.84
CA VAL A 138 4.54 0.71 -4.22
C VAL A 138 5.63 0.63 -5.28
N PHE A 139 5.41 -0.11 -6.36
CA PHE A 139 6.35 -0.19 -7.48
C PHE A 139 6.58 1.18 -8.14
N GLU A 140 5.50 1.93 -8.40
CA GLU A 140 5.58 3.29 -8.95
C GLU A 140 6.31 4.26 -8.00
N PHE A 141 6.06 4.18 -6.69
CA PHE A 141 6.76 5.01 -5.71
C PHE A 141 8.25 4.70 -5.63
N VAL A 142 8.62 3.42 -5.70
CA VAL A 142 10.04 3.00 -5.75
C VAL A 142 10.70 3.48 -7.04
N HIS A 143 9.98 3.49 -8.16
CA HIS A 143 10.48 4.02 -9.42
C HIS A 143 10.67 5.55 -9.38
N TYR A 144 9.80 6.25 -8.66
CA TYR A 144 9.87 7.72 -8.49
C TYR A 144 11.07 8.17 -7.65
N THR A 145 11.46 7.41 -6.61
CA THR A 145 12.53 7.76 -5.65
C THR A 145 13.90 7.25 -6.07
#